data_77ef10fce57d8a157edd918f9b19f635
#
_entry.id   77ef10fce57d8a157edd918f9b19f635
#
_cell.length_a   1.000
_cell.length_b   1.000
_cell.length_c   1.000
_cell.angle_alpha   90.00
_cell.angle_beta   90.00
_cell.angle_gamma   90.00
#
_symmetry.space_group_name_H-M   'P 1'
#
loop_
_entity.id
_entity.type
_entity.pdbx_description
1 polymer ?
#
loop_
_entity_poly.entity_id
_entity_poly.type
_entity_poly.pdbx_seq_one_letter_code
_entity_poly.pdbx_strand_id
1 'polypeptide(L)'
;MLDNNIKTQLKAYFERIVAPIVLTATLDQSPASAQMLELLNEVAEQSDKITVKTNGQAQNSPSFTVSKIDEEARITFAGLPMGHEMTSFILAILQASGYPPKVEEDIIARIRKLEGTFRFQTFISLSCHNCPDVVQALNLMAALNPQVQHEMIDGALYQNLVDQYQIMAVPTVILNGEVFGQGRMGVEEIIAKLDTGSVEEEAAKLNAKGDFDVLVIGGGPAGSAAAIYAARKGIRTGIVAERFGGQVMDTLGIENFISVSHTEGPKLVQALEQHVKDYEVDIMNLQRANALRKTIKGIEVEMANGAVLNSKSVIISTGARWREMNVPGEQEYRNKGVAYCPHCDGPLFKGKRVAVIGGGNSGVEAAIDLAGVVSHVTLIEFDSQLRADAVLQKKLFSLPNVQVITSALTKEVLGDGSKVNGLRYEDRTSKADHTLELEGIFVQIGLLPNTEWLKGTVDLSPRGEIIVDAKGETSLPGVFAAGDCTTVPYKQIIIAMGEGAKASLGSFDYLIRHSVSQEEPSKIAA
;
A
#
# COMPACT_ATOMS: atom_id res chain seq x y z
N MET A 1 18.26 3.38 -27.29
CA MET A 1 17.73 2.92 -25.99
C MET A 1 16.23 2.64 -26.03
N LEU A 2 15.43 3.48 -26.68
CA LEU A 2 13.98 3.35 -26.75
C LEU A 2 13.56 2.58 -28.02
N ASP A 3 12.68 1.60 -27.90
CA ASP A 3 12.10 0.93 -29.07
C ASP A 3 11.05 1.80 -29.79
N ASN A 4 10.69 1.41 -31.02
CA ASN A 4 9.76 2.19 -31.84
C ASN A 4 8.34 2.31 -31.24
N ASN A 5 7.91 1.34 -30.45
CA ASN A 5 6.61 1.37 -29.80
C ASN A 5 6.59 2.43 -28.69
N ILE A 6 7.63 2.45 -27.86
CA ILE A 6 7.81 3.47 -26.81
C ILE A 6 7.91 4.85 -27.45
N LYS A 7 8.71 5.04 -28.53
CA LYS A 7 8.81 6.33 -29.24
C LYS A 7 7.45 6.82 -29.77
N THR A 8 6.65 5.92 -30.29
CA THR A 8 5.29 6.26 -30.78
C THR A 8 4.38 6.69 -29.63
N GLN A 9 4.44 6.00 -28.48
CA GLN A 9 3.67 6.38 -27.30
C GLN A 9 4.13 7.73 -26.74
N LEU A 10 5.44 7.96 -26.64
CA LEU A 10 6.00 9.24 -26.18
C LEU A 10 5.51 10.39 -27.05
N LYS A 11 5.53 10.24 -28.37
CA LYS A 11 5.04 11.27 -29.28
C LYS A 11 3.59 11.63 -28.99
N ALA A 12 2.72 10.65 -28.78
CA ALA A 12 1.32 10.88 -28.43
C ALA A 12 1.14 11.55 -27.06
N TYR A 13 1.96 11.19 -26.08
CA TYR A 13 1.95 11.86 -24.77
C TYR A 13 2.43 13.31 -24.86
N PHE A 14 3.45 13.59 -25.64
CA PHE A 14 4.08 14.91 -25.74
C PHE A 14 3.28 15.91 -26.58
N GLU A 15 2.26 15.49 -27.31
CA GLU A 15 1.25 16.40 -27.86
C GLU A 15 0.57 17.25 -26.77
N ARG A 16 0.57 16.74 -25.52
CA ARG A 16 -0.03 17.40 -24.33
C ARG A 16 0.90 18.42 -23.66
N ILE A 17 2.14 18.55 -24.09
CA ILE A 17 3.07 19.56 -23.56
C ILE A 17 2.50 20.96 -23.79
N VAL A 18 2.30 21.70 -22.70
CA VAL A 18 1.71 23.05 -22.73
C VAL A 18 2.80 24.09 -23.05
N ALA A 19 3.83 24.19 -22.22
CA ALA A 19 4.96 25.11 -22.43
C ALA A 19 6.24 24.33 -22.78
N PRO A 20 7.18 24.94 -23.54
CA PRO A 20 8.44 24.31 -23.86
C PRO A 20 9.27 23.93 -22.64
N ILE A 21 9.91 22.77 -22.70
CA ILE A 21 10.69 22.15 -21.63
C ILE A 21 12.17 22.10 -22.00
N VAL A 22 13.02 22.31 -21.02
CA VAL A 22 14.46 22.10 -21.09
C VAL A 22 14.85 20.95 -20.19
N LEU A 23 15.57 19.98 -20.75
CA LEU A 23 16.26 18.91 -20.04
C LEU A 23 17.73 19.32 -19.93
N THR A 24 18.19 19.68 -18.73
CA THR A 24 19.58 20.15 -18.54
C THR A 24 20.40 19.05 -17.87
N ALA A 25 21.28 18.43 -18.62
CA ALA A 25 22.12 17.32 -18.17
C ALA A 25 23.43 17.82 -17.55
N THR A 26 23.81 17.21 -16.43
CA THR A 26 25.13 17.27 -15.81
C THR A 26 25.80 15.92 -16.06
N LEU A 27 26.85 15.91 -16.87
CA LEU A 27 27.48 14.70 -17.39
C LEU A 27 28.97 14.65 -17.00
N ASP A 28 29.45 13.45 -16.74
CA ASP A 28 30.86 13.11 -16.60
C ASP A 28 31.34 12.21 -17.73
N GLN A 29 32.52 11.59 -17.58
CA GLN A 29 33.07 10.69 -18.61
C GLN A 29 32.62 9.22 -18.45
N SER A 30 31.63 8.95 -17.60
CA SER A 30 31.14 7.59 -17.34
C SER A 30 30.28 7.06 -18.51
N PRO A 31 30.20 5.71 -18.65
CA PRO A 31 29.25 5.10 -19.60
C PRO A 31 27.79 5.48 -19.31
N ALA A 32 27.44 5.69 -18.03
CA ALA A 32 26.10 6.10 -17.64
C ALA A 32 25.75 7.52 -18.14
N SER A 33 26.71 8.45 -18.18
CA SER A 33 26.54 9.77 -18.78
C SER A 33 26.26 9.68 -20.28
N ALA A 34 26.95 8.81 -21.00
CA ALA A 34 26.70 8.61 -22.44
C ALA A 34 25.29 8.04 -22.69
N GLN A 35 24.87 7.05 -21.89
CA GLN A 35 23.52 6.48 -21.97
C GLN A 35 22.44 7.51 -21.59
N MET A 36 22.69 8.34 -20.59
CA MET A 36 21.76 9.41 -20.23
C MET A 36 21.57 10.40 -21.37
N LEU A 37 22.65 10.85 -22.00
CA LEU A 37 22.58 11.77 -23.12
C LEU A 37 21.83 11.15 -24.33
N GLU A 38 22.07 9.87 -24.60
CA GLU A 38 21.35 9.13 -25.64
C GLU A 38 19.83 9.10 -25.34
N LEU A 39 19.43 8.74 -24.09
CA LEU A 39 18.04 8.73 -23.68
C LEU A 39 17.38 10.11 -23.84
N LEU A 40 18.03 11.16 -23.33
CA LEU A 40 17.48 12.52 -23.38
C LEU A 40 17.29 13.00 -24.82
N ASN A 41 18.22 12.70 -25.72
CA ASN A 41 18.10 13.04 -27.14
C ASN A 41 16.96 12.26 -27.81
N GLU A 42 16.86 10.95 -27.58
CA GLU A 42 15.76 10.13 -28.12
C GLU A 42 14.39 10.60 -27.63
N VAL A 43 14.28 11.10 -26.38
CA VAL A 43 13.05 11.69 -25.81
C VAL A 43 12.77 13.04 -26.48
N ALA A 44 13.78 13.90 -26.63
CA ALA A 44 13.62 15.22 -27.25
C ALA A 44 13.23 15.14 -28.73
N GLU A 45 13.69 14.11 -29.47
CA GLU A 45 13.28 13.86 -30.85
C GLU A 45 11.77 13.61 -31.03
N GLN A 46 11.05 13.30 -29.93
CA GLN A 46 9.61 13.03 -30.00
C GLN A 46 8.75 14.30 -29.90
N SER A 47 9.34 15.48 -29.63
CA SER A 47 8.61 16.76 -29.59
C SER A 47 9.54 17.94 -29.80
N ASP A 48 9.14 18.87 -30.66
CA ASP A 48 9.81 20.17 -30.88
C ASP A 48 9.76 21.10 -29.66
N LYS A 49 8.95 20.78 -28.67
CA LYS A 49 8.87 21.50 -27.40
C LYS A 49 9.86 21.03 -26.35
N ILE A 50 10.72 20.06 -26.63
CA ILE A 50 11.73 19.56 -25.69
C ILE A 50 13.12 19.88 -26.21
N THR A 51 13.93 20.55 -25.39
CA THR A 51 15.32 20.90 -25.72
C THR A 51 16.27 20.28 -24.71
N VAL A 52 17.37 19.69 -25.17
CA VAL A 52 18.43 19.14 -24.31
C VAL A 52 19.58 20.13 -24.23
N LYS A 53 20.06 20.40 -23.01
CA LYS A 53 21.29 21.14 -22.72
C LYS A 53 22.25 20.27 -21.91
N THR A 54 23.55 20.41 -22.12
CA THR A 54 24.60 19.60 -21.46
C THR A 54 25.53 20.42 -20.56
N ASN A 55 25.07 21.58 -20.13
CA ASN A 55 25.83 22.52 -19.31
C ASN A 55 25.33 22.56 -17.85
N GLY A 56 24.70 21.51 -17.38
CA GLY A 56 24.25 21.39 -15.99
C GLY A 56 25.41 21.39 -15.00
N GLN A 57 25.14 21.83 -13.78
CA GLN A 57 26.10 21.92 -12.66
C GLN A 57 25.52 21.30 -11.37
N ALA A 58 24.74 20.22 -11.51
CA ALA A 58 24.25 19.50 -10.35
C ALA A 58 25.39 18.83 -9.57
N GLN A 59 25.19 18.62 -8.28
CA GLN A 59 26.16 17.95 -7.42
C GLN A 59 26.39 16.49 -7.83
N ASN A 60 25.31 15.82 -8.26
CA ASN A 60 25.34 14.42 -8.68
C ASN A 60 25.52 14.34 -10.20
N SER A 61 26.44 13.50 -10.68
CA SER A 61 26.69 13.24 -12.10
C SER A 61 26.85 11.74 -12.32
N PRO A 62 26.14 11.15 -13.33
CA PRO A 62 25.24 11.77 -14.29
C PRO A 62 23.83 12.07 -13.74
N SER A 63 23.36 13.28 -13.96
CA SER A 63 22.00 13.68 -13.62
C SER A 63 21.43 14.64 -14.66
N PHE A 64 20.13 14.89 -14.61
CA PHE A 64 19.49 15.93 -15.40
C PHE A 64 18.32 16.55 -14.66
N THR A 65 18.03 17.79 -14.99
CA THR A 65 16.88 18.53 -14.48
C THR A 65 15.80 18.70 -15.53
N VAL A 66 14.56 18.85 -15.09
CA VAL A 66 13.39 19.13 -15.93
C VAL A 66 12.81 20.48 -15.51
N SER A 67 12.75 21.43 -16.45
CA SER A 67 12.17 22.75 -16.18
C SER A 67 11.55 23.35 -17.44
N LYS A 68 10.69 24.38 -17.27
CA LYS A 68 10.37 25.27 -18.39
C LYS A 68 11.59 26.10 -18.77
N ILE A 69 11.55 26.66 -19.96
CA ILE A 69 12.54 27.65 -20.39
C ILE A 69 12.46 28.84 -19.45
N ASP A 70 13.63 29.31 -18.98
CA ASP A 70 13.79 30.49 -18.10
C ASP A 70 13.18 30.34 -16.69
N GLU A 71 12.78 29.12 -16.27
CA GLU A 71 12.40 28.83 -14.89
C GLU A 71 13.49 28.02 -14.17
N GLU A 72 13.61 28.23 -12.85
CA GLU A 72 14.48 27.43 -11.99
C GLU A 72 14.04 25.96 -12.00
N ALA A 73 14.99 25.06 -12.18
CA ALA A 73 14.72 23.64 -12.15
C ALA A 73 14.49 23.14 -10.71
N ARG A 74 13.38 22.46 -10.50
CA ARG A 74 12.98 21.91 -9.21
C ARG A 74 12.85 20.40 -9.20
N ILE A 75 12.90 19.76 -10.37
CA ILE A 75 12.83 18.32 -10.55
C ILE A 75 14.15 17.84 -11.11
N THR A 76 14.80 16.91 -10.41
CA THR A 76 16.08 16.32 -10.81
C THR A 76 15.99 14.80 -10.83
N PHE A 77 16.62 14.20 -11.81
CA PHE A 77 16.83 12.76 -11.91
C PHE A 77 18.34 12.47 -11.86
N ALA A 78 18.82 11.96 -10.74
CA ALA A 78 20.17 11.45 -10.57
C ALA A 78 20.18 9.94 -10.88
N GLY A 79 20.42 9.63 -12.14
CA GLY A 79 20.35 8.31 -12.74
C GLY A 79 19.43 8.26 -13.96
N LEU A 80 19.35 7.09 -14.61
CA LEU A 80 18.52 6.88 -15.77
C LEU A 80 17.10 6.45 -15.35
N PRO A 81 16.06 7.23 -15.61
CA PRO A 81 14.69 6.87 -15.26
C PRO A 81 14.10 5.84 -16.24
N MET A 82 14.67 4.63 -16.20
CA MET A 82 14.24 3.48 -17.01
C MET A 82 13.36 2.53 -16.19
N GLY A 83 12.85 1.48 -16.82
CA GLY A 83 11.99 0.50 -16.14
C GLY A 83 10.74 1.16 -15.58
N HIS A 84 10.49 0.98 -14.29
CA HIS A 84 9.31 1.54 -13.63
C HIS A 84 9.31 3.07 -13.54
N GLU A 85 10.48 3.73 -13.58
CA GLU A 85 10.60 5.19 -13.48
C GLU A 85 10.42 5.95 -14.80
N MET A 86 10.30 5.25 -15.93
CA MET A 86 10.03 5.90 -17.22
C MET A 86 8.73 6.72 -17.17
N THR A 87 7.69 6.20 -16.52
CA THR A 87 6.42 6.92 -16.34
C THR A 87 6.61 8.16 -15.49
N SER A 88 7.44 8.10 -14.44
CA SER A 88 7.74 9.25 -13.58
C SER A 88 8.42 10.36 -14.36
N PHE A 89 9.32 10.02 -15.28
CA PHE A 89 9.99 10.99 -16.16
C PHE A 89 9.01 11.64 -17.15
N ILE A 90 8.17 10.86 -17.81
CA ILE A 90 7.16 11.38 -18.75
C ILE A 90 6.20 12.35 -18.04
N LEU A 91 5.71 11.95 -16.85
CA LEU A 91 4.82 12.80 -16.06
C LEU A 91 5.52 14.07 -15.58
N ALA A 92 6.81 14.01 -15.20
CA ALA A 92 7.58 15.17 -14.82
C ALA A 92 7.66 16.20 -15.96
N ILE A 93 7.91 15.77 -17.20
CA ILE A 93 7.90 16.64 -18.38
C ILE A 93 6.52 17.30 -18.55
N LEU A 94 5.45 16.52 -18.51
CA LEU A 94 4.09 17.04 -18.69
C LEU A 94 3.72 18.03 -17.59
N GLN A 95 3.95 17.68 -16.32
CA GLN A 95 3.61 18.50 -15.15
C GLN A 95 4.45 19.78 -15.10
N ALA A 96 5.75 19.68 -15.36
CA ALA A 96 6.61 20.84 -15.47
C ALA A 96 6.19 21.78 -16.60
N SER A 97 5.63 21.24 -17.70
CA SER A 97 5.12 22.09 -18.82
C SER A 97 3.84 22.85 -18.45
N GLY A 98 3.18 22.52 -17.34
CA GLY A 98 1.91 23.09 -16.93
C GLY A 98 0.68 22.26 -17.34
N TYR A 99 0.88 21.03 -17.79
CA TYR A 99 -0.24 20.10 -18.03
C TYR A 99 -0.97 19.81 -16.70
N PRO A 100 -2.31 19.91 -16.64
CA PRO A 100 -3.06 19.72 -15.42
C PRO A 100 -2.86 18.32 -14.81
N PRO A 101 -2.49 18.22 -13.54
CA PRO A 101 -2.38 16.92 -12.88
C PRO A 101 -3.76 16.31 -12.64
N LYS A 102 -3.82 14.98 -12.63
CA LYS A 102 -5.04 14.22 -12.31
C LYS A 102 -5.12 13.96 -10.80
N VAL A 103 -5.19 15.02 -10.00
CA VAL A 103 -5.41 14.98 -8.55
C VAL A 103 -6.50 15.96 -8.19
N GLU A 104 -7.13 15.79 -7.06
CA GLU A 104 -8.22 16.66 -6.59
C GLU A 104 -7.73 18.10 -6.37
N GLU A 105 -8.59 19.07 -6.64
CA GLU A 105 -8.24 20.50 -6.51
C GLU A 105 -7.84 20.89 -5.08
N ASP A 106 -8.41 20.23 -4.07
CA ASP A 106 -8.02 20.42 -2.66
C ASP A 106 -6.55 20.05 -2.43
N ILE A 107 -6.08 18.94 -3.00
CA ILE A 107 -4.69 18.50 -2.94
C ILE A 107 -3.77 19.54 -3.60
N ILE A 108 -4.16 20.04 -4.77
CA ILE A 108 -3.41 21.09 -5.48
C ILE A 108 -3.33 22.36 -4.62
N ALA A 109 -4.45 22.76 -4.00
CA ALA A 109 -4.50 23.92 -3.14
C ALA A 109 -3.62 23.77 -1.89
N ARG A 110 -3.61 22.59 -1.27
CA ARG A 110 -2.75 22.28 -0.11
C ARG A 110 -1.28 22.30 -0.50
N ILE A 111 -0.88 21.69 -1.62
CA ILE A 111 0.51 21.76 -2.11
C ILE A 111 0.95 23.22 -2.28
N ARG A 112 0.13 24.06 -2.92
CA ARG A 112 0.46 25.46 -3.16
C ARG A 112 0.57 26.32 -1.91
N LYS A 113 -0.10 25.91 -0.83
CA LYS A 113 -0.08 26.60 0.48
C LYS A 113 1.12 26.21 1.36
N LEU A 114 1.87 25.16 1.02
CA LEU A 114 3.03 24.77 1.81
C LEU A 114 4.05 25.91 1.83
N GLU A 115 4.41 26.35 3.03
CA GLU A 115 5.40 27.40 3.27
C GLU A 115 6.64 26.80 3.94
N GLY A 116 7.81 27.16 3.46
CA GLY A 116 9.09 26.66 3.96
C GLY A 116 10.02 26.26 2.82
N THR A 117 11.12 25.64 3.14
CA THR A 117 12.06 25.10 2.15
C THR A 117 12.07 23.59 2.23
N PHE A 118 11.60 22.92 1.18
CA PHE A 118 11.46 21.48 1.13
C PHE A 118 12.37 20.92 0.03
N ARG A 119 13.51 20.37 0.43
CA ARG A 119 14.46 19.68 -0.47
C ARG A 119 14.34 18.19 -0.24
N PHE A 120 13.60 17.54 -1.12
CA PHE A 120 13.40 16.09 -1.09
C PHE A 120 14.43 15.36 -1.94
N GLN A 121 14.95 14.26 -1.42
CA GLN A 121 15.74 13.28 -2.15
C GLN A 121 15.08 11.91 -1.96
N THR A 122 14.76 11.23 -3.07
CA THR A 122 14.15 9.90 -3.03
C THR A 122 15.12 8.88 -3.56
N PHE A 123 15.60 8.02 -2.69
CA PHE A 123 16.41 6.86 -3.08
C PHE A 123 15.52 5.77 -3.64
N ILE A 124 15.85 5.32 -4.85
CA ILE A 124 15.07 4.32 -5.59
C ILE A 124 15.95 3.17 -6.09
N SER A 125 15.30 2.12 -6.54
CA SER A 125 15.87 1.10 -7.44
C SER A 125 14.98 1.00 -8.68
N LEU A 126 15.56 0.82 -9.85
CA LEU A 126 14.81 0.71 -11.12
C LEU A 126 13.90 -0.53 -11.17
N SER A 127 14.13 -1.52 -10.31
CA SER A 127 13.27 -2.69 -10.12
C SER A 127 12.22 -2.54 -9.02
N CYS A 128 12.18 -1.40 -8.35
CA CYS A 128 11.25 -1.14 -7.24
C CYS A 128 9.87 -0.73 -7.78
N HIS A 129 8.83 -1.48 -7.47
CA HIS A 129 7.46 -1.21 -7.92
C HIS A 129 6.76 -0.08 -7.13
N ASN A 130 7.21 0.20 -5.92
CA ASN A 130 6.66 1.22 -5.02
C ASN A 130 7.32 2.60 -5.18
N CYS A 131 8.50 2.65 -5.81
CA CYS A 131 9.28 3.88 -5.98
C CYS A 131 8.58 4.91 -6.87
N PRO A 132 7.96 4.55 -8.00
CA PRO A 132 7.33 5.51 -8.89
C PRO A 132 6.24 6.37 -8.24
N ASP A 133 5.47 5.82 -7.32
CA ASP A 133 4.40 6.58 -6.66
C ASP A 133 4.96 7.74 -5.82
N VAL A 134 6.05 7.50 -5.11
CA VAL A 134 6.72 8.52 -4.30
C VAL A 134 7.40 9.56 -5.18
N VAL A 135 8.11 9.11 -6.21
CA VAL A 135 8.79 10.00 -7.17
C VAL A 135 7.78 10.90 -7.89
N GLN A 136 6.67 10.34 -8.36
CA GLN A 136 5.62 11.11 -9.04
C GLN A 136 4.93 12.10 -8.11
N ALA A 137 4.65 11.70 -6.86
CA ALA A 137 4.06 12.60 -5.86
C ALA A 137 4.96 13.81 -5.58
N LEU A 138 6.26 13.58 -5.35
CA LEU A 138 7.21 14.66 -5.06
C LEU A 138 7.54 15.51 -6.28
N ASN A 139 7.61 14.93 -7.48
CA ASN A 139 7.73 15.67 -8.72
C ASN A 139 6.52 16.60 -8.95
N LEU A 140 5.31 16.10 -8.69
CA LEU A 140 4.08 16.90 -8.75
C LEU A 140 4.14 18.08 -7.77
N MET A 141 4.55 17.83 -6.53
CA MET A 141 4.70 18.90 -5.53
C MET A 141 5.72 19.94 -5.96
N ALA A 142 6.87 19.52 -6.50
CA ALA A 142 7.90 20.43 -7.04
C ALA A 142 7.42 21.21 -8.28
N ALA A 143 6.57 20.61 -9.12
CA ALA A 143 5.98 21.31 -10.26
C ALA A 143 4.96 22.40 -9.84
N LEU A 144 4.23 22.18 -8.74
CA LEU A 144 3.13 23.05 -8.28
C LEU A 144 3.56 24.12 -7.26
N ASN A 145 4.65 23.89 -6.49
CA ASN A 145 5.09 24.80 -5.43
C ASN A 145 6.59 25.13 -5.57
N PRO A 146 6.95 26.43 -5.72
CA PRO A 146 8.34 26.86 -5.86
C PRO A 146 9.22 26.60 -4.62
N GLN A 147 8.62 26.36 -3.46
CA GLN A 147 9.32 26.04 -2.20
C GLN A 147 9.77 24.56 -2.15
N VAL A 148 9.30 23.72 -3.08
CA VAL A 148 9.58 22.30 -3.13
C VAL A 148 10.58 21.99 -4.25
N GLN A 149 11.65 21.29 -3.90
CA GLN A 149 12.63 20.72 -4.83
C GLN A 149 12.65 19.21 -4.60
N HIS A 150 12.77 18.43 -5.67
CA HIS A 150 12.85 16.98 -5.59
C HIS A 150 13.96 16.43 -6.49
N GLU A 151 14.75 15.52 -5.93
CA GLU A 151 15.78 14.75 -6.62
C GLU A 151 15.51 13.26 -6.45
N MET A 152 15.25 12.54 -7.56
CA MET A 152 15.25 11.09 -7.60
C MET A 152 16.69 10.60 -7.70
N ILE A 153 17.09 9.66 -6.84
CA ILE A 153 18.46 9.11 -6.80
C ILE A 153 18.41 7.59 -7.02
N ASP A 154 19.03 7.12 -8.10
CA ASP A 154 19.22 5.68 -8.30
C ASP A 154 20.32 5.16 -7.35
N GLY A 155 19.92 4.41 -6.33
CA GLY A 155 20.83 3.88 -5.32
C GLY A 155 21.91 2.95 -5.88
N ALA A 156 21.66 2.28 -6.99
CA ALA A 156 22.66 1.43 -7.64
C ALA A 156 23.79 2.25 -8.26
N LEU A 157 23.50 3.46 -8.73
CA LEU A 157 24.48 4.36 -9.33
C LEU A 157 25.22 5.22 -8.29
N TYR A 158 24.52 5.57 -7.20
CA TYR A 158 25.01 6.47 -6.17
C TYR A 158 25.20 5.79 -4.82
N GLN A 159 26.00 4.71 -4.82
CA GLN A 159 26.27 3.90 -3.63
C GLN A 159 26.89 4.71 -2.48
N ASN A 160 27.70 5.72 -2.78
CA ASN A 160 28.26 6.62 -1.80
C ASN A 160 27.20 7.41 -1.02
N LEU A 161 26.11 7.81 -1.67
CA LEU A 161 25.00 8.48 -1.01
C LEU A 161 24.13 7.47 -0.22
N VAL A 162 23.95 6.26 -0.75
CA VAL A 162 23.29 5.15 -0.04
C VAL A 162 24.00 4.89 1.30
N ASP A 163 25.32 4.81 1.27
CA ASP A 163 26.14 4.59 2.47
C ASP A 163 26.09 5.79 3.43
N GLN A 164 26.15 7.02 2.88
CA GLN A 164 26.10 8.26 3.67
C GLN A 164 24.80 8.38 4.46
N TYR A 165 23.65 8.11 3.82
CA TYR A 165 22.33 8.18 4.44
C TYR A 165 21.86 6.85 5.05
N GLN A 166 22.71 5.82 5.04
CA GLN A 166 22.42 4.49 5.56
C GLN A 166 21.10 3.92 5.00
N ILE A 167 20.91 4.05 3.68
CA ILE A 167 19.68 3.61 3.01
C ILE A 167 19.63 2.09 2.97
N MET A 168 18.70 1.50 3.71
CA MET A 168 18.53 0.06 3.85
C MET A 168 17.34 -0.48 3.05
N ALA A 169 16.46 0.38 2.57
CA ALA A 169 15.28 0.03 1.80
C ALA A 169 14.90 1.14 0.83
N VAL A 170 14.18 0.80 -0.24
CA VAL A 170 13.67 1.77 -1.22
C VAL A 170 12.16 1.56 -1.44
N PRO A 171 11.40 2.66 -1.65
CA PRO A 171 11.85 4.05 -1.61
C PRO A 171 12.16 4.53 -0.19
N THR A 172 13.22 5.30 -0.05
CA THR A 172 13.48 6.10 1.15
C THR A 172 13.54 7.57 0.76
N VAL A 173 12.81 8.40 1.48
CA VAL A 173 12.74 9.84 1.26
C VAL A 173 13.52 10.58 2.36
N ILE A 174 14.42 11.42 1.92
CA ILE A 174 15.15 12.37 2.76
C ILE A 174 14.56 13.75 2.54
N LEU A 175 14.29 14.49 3.60
CA LEU A 175 13.87 15.88 3.57
C LEU A 175 14.89 16.73 4.32
N ASN A 176 15.48 17.72 3.63
CA ASN A 176 16.46 18.64 4.21
C ASN A 176 17.63 17.93 4.93
N GLY A 177 18.02 16.75 4.44
CA GLY A 177 19.14 15.96 4.99
C GLY A 177 18.75 14.92 6.04
N GLU A 178 17.48 14.83 6.45
CA GLU A 178 17.00 13.86 7.43
C GLU A 178 15.99 12.89 6.83
N VAL A 179 15.89 11.66 7.37
CA VAL A 179 14.92 10.66 6.92
C VAL A 179 13.51 11.14 7.19
N PHE A 180 12.77 11.40 6.13
CA PHE A 180 11.36 11.80 6.18
C PHE A 180 10.41 10.60 6.23
N GLY A 181 10.72 9.55 5.47
CA GLY A 181 9.91 8.36 5.44
C GLY A 181 10.49 7.26 4.56
N GLN A 182 9.99 6.05 4.75
CA GLN A 182 10.38 4.85 4.00
C GLN A 182 9.14 4.12 3.50
N GLY A 183 9.29 3.43 2.39
CA GLY A 183 8.21 2.72 1.73
C GLY A 183 7.34 3.63 0.87
N ARG A 184 6.28 3.07 0.32
CA ARG A 184 5.35 3.77 -0.55
C ARG A 184 4.61 4.88 0.20
N MET A 185 4.57 6.07 -0.37
CA MET A 185 3.80 7.22 0.14
C MET A 185 3.14 7.94 -1.03
N GLY A 186 1.85 8.22 -0.92
CA GLY A 186 1.11 9.07 -1.87
C GLY A 186 1.25 10.55 -1.52
N VAL A 187 0.83 11.40 -2.44
CA VAL A 187 0.91 12.87 -2.26
C VAL A 187 0.16 13.35 -1.00
N GLU A 188 -0.99 12.76 -0.71
CA GLU A 188 -1.79 13.10 0.48
C GLU A 188 -1.04 12.78 1.78
N GLU A 189 -0.38 11.62 1.84
CA GLU A 189 0.40 11.21 3.00
C GLU A 189 1.62 12.12 3.22
N ILE A 190 2.30 12.49 2.13
CA ILE A 190 3.44 13.41 2.19
C ILE A 190 2.99 14.78 2.72
N ILE A 191 1.88 15.33 2.19
CA ILE A 191 1.31 16.60 2.66
C ILE A 191 0.91 16.51 4.13
N ALA A 192 0.24 15.44 4.55
CA ALA A 192 -0.18 15.25 5.93
C ALA A 192 0.99 15.21 6.92
N LYS A 193 2.14 14.69 6.50
CA LYS A 193 3.37 14.70 7.32
C LYS A 193 4.05 16.08 7.38
N LEU A 194 3.83 16.93 6.39
CA LEU A 194 4.41 18.27 6.33
C LEU A 194 3.55 19.32 7.04
N ASP A 195 2.23 19.14 6.98
CA ASP A 195 1.23 20.11 7.44
C ASP A 195 0.75 19.72 8.84
N THR A 196 1.43 20.23 9.86
CA THR A 196 1.09 19.97 11.27
C THR A 196 -0.09 20.79 11.80
N GLY A 197 -0.64 21.70 10.99
CA GLY A 197 -1.75 22.59 11.37
C GLY A 197 -3.15 22.06 11.10
N SER A 198 -3.30 20.89 10.46
CA SER A 198 -4.54 20.49 9.78
C SER A 198 -5.46 19.53 10.52
N VAL A 199 -5.10 18.99 11.66
CA VAL A 199 -5.95 17.99 12.37
C VAL A 199 -7.31 18.59 12.73
N GLU A 200 -7.32 19.83 13.22
CA GLU A 200 -8.55 20.54 13.58
C GLU A 200 -9.35 20.97 12.33
N GLU A 201 -8.68 21.42 11.28
CA GLU A 201 -9.32 21.78 10.01
C GLU A 201 -9.91 20.53 9.31
N GLU A 202 -9.19 19.42 9.31
CA GLU A 202 -9.70 18.15 8.78
C GLU A 202 -10.88 17.62 9.60
N ALA A 203 -10.81 17.69 10.92
CA ALA A 203 -11.94 17.34 11.77
C ALA A 203 -13.16 18.23 11.50
N ALA A 204 -12.96 19.53 11.31
CA ALA A 204 -14.03 20.44 10.93
C ALA A 204 -14.65 20.12 9.56
N LYS A 205 -13.83 19.80 8.56
CA LYS A 205 -14.29 19.36 7.23
C LYS A 205 -15.12 18.07 7.31
N LEU A 206 -14.68 17.09 8.10
CA LEU A 206 -15.41 15.84 8.31
C LEU A 206 -16.75 16.09 9.03
N ASN A 207 -16.77 16.90 10.08
CA ASN A 207 -17.97 17.26 10.82
C ASN A 207 -18.98 18.03 9.95
N ALA A 208 -18.53 18.75 8.93
CA ALA A 208 -19.38 19.47 7.99
C ALA A 208 -20.03 18.56 6.92
N LYS A 209 -19.58 17.30 6.81
CA LYS A 209 -20.22 16.33 5.91
C LYS A 209 -21.60 15.98 6.46
N GLY A 210 -22.59 15.97 5.58
CA GLY A 210 -23.93 15.56 5.98
C GLY A 210 -24.02 14.05 6.23
N ASP A 211 -25.13 13.60 6.81
CA ASP A 211 -25.37 12.21 7.18
C ASP A 211 -25.28 11.28 5.96
N PHE A 212 -24.61 10.15 6.11
CA PHE A 212 -24.55 9.08 5.11
C PHE A 212 -25.72 8.10 5.28
N ASP A 213 -26.16 7.48 4.21
CA ASP A 213 -27.05 6.33 4.31
C ASP A 213 -26.24 5.07 4.67
N VAL A 214 -25.07 4.91 4.01
CA VAL A 214 -24.10 3.84 4.31
C VAL A 214 -22.71 4.44 4.46
N LEU A 215 -22.06 4.17 5.59
CA LEU A 215 -20.67 4.52 5.83
C LEU A 215 -19.84 3.23 5.92
N VAL A 216 -18.84 3.12 5.06
CA VAL A 216 -17.92 1.98 5.01
C VAL A 216 -16.64 2.34 5.75
N ILE A 217 -16.23 1.54 6.72
CA ILE A 217 -14.99 1.73 7.48
C ILE A 217 -13.94 0.72 7.00
N GLY A 218 -13.00 1.21 6.22
CA GLY A 218 -11.95 0.44 5.56
C GLY A 218 -12.07 0.48 4.04
N GLY A 219 -10.99 0.89 3.35
CA GLY A 219 -10.92 1.07 1.90
C GLY A 219 -10.26 -0.10 1.15
N GLY A 220 -10.18 -1.29 1.78
CA GLY A 220 -9.66 -2.50 1.13
C GLY A 220 -10.67 -3.14 0.16
N PRO A 221 -10.39 -4.34 -0.38
CA PRO A 221 -11.28 -5.03 -1.34
C PRO A 221 -12.72 -5.20 -0.86
N ALA A 222 -12.92 -5.56 0.42
CA ALA A 222 -14.25 -5.70 1.00
C ALA A 222 -14.99 -4.36 1.04
N GLY A 223 -14.32 -3.28 1.49
CA GLY A 223 -14.91 -1.96 1.58
C GLY A 223 -15.21 -1.35 0.22
N SER A 224 -14.32 -1.48 -0.74
CA SER A 224 -14.54 -1.04 -2.13
C SER A 224 -15.75 -1.73 -2.74
N ALA A 225 -15.87 -3.06 -2.59
CA ALA A 225 -17.01 -3.80 -3.08
C ALA A 225 -18.32 -3.38 -2.38
N ALA A 226 -18.28 -3.19 -1.04
CA ALA A 226 -19.44 -2.74 -0.28
C ALA A 226 -19.92 -1.37 -0.74
N ALA A 227 -19.00 -0.42 -0.93
CA ALA A 227 -19.33 0.93 -1.36
C ALA A 227 -19.90 0.97 -2.78
N ILE A 228 -19.31 0.25 -3.73
CA ILE A 228 -19.82 0.15 -5.10
C ILE A 228 -21.23 -0.41 -5.11
N TYR A 229 -21.50 -1.49 -4.36
CA TYR A 229 -22.82 -2.11 -4.30
C TYR A 229 -23.87 -1.21 -3.66
N ALA A 230 -23.51 -0.39 -2.68
CA ALA A 230 -24.39 0.60 -2.08
C ALA A 230 -24.65 1.78 -3.05
N ALA A 231 -23.60 2.39 -3.57
CA ALA A 231 -23.70 3.58 -4.42
C ALA A 231 -24.47 3.31 -5.72
N ARG A 232 -24.32 2.12 -6.32
CA ARG A 232 -25.09 1.69 -7.51
C ARG A 232 -26.59 1.64 -7.29
N LYS A 233 -27.07 1.68 -6.06
CA LYS A 233 -28.49 1.76 -5.71
C LYS A 233 -28.97 3.22 -5.45
N GLY A 234 -28.12 4.20 -5.72
CA GLY A 234 -28.40 5.62 -5.43
C GLY A 234 -28.33 5.95 -3.93
N ILE A 235 -27.68 5.12 -3.13
CA ILE A 235 -27.51 5.33 -1.69
C ILE A 235 -26.32 6.26 -1.46
N ARG A 236 -26.49 7.31 -0.66
CA ARG A 236 -25.39 8.18 -0.25
C ARG A 236 -24.36 7.42 0.56
N THR A 237 -23.21 7.16 -0.05
CA THR A 237 -22.18 6.27 0.48
C THR A 237 -20.87 7.02 0.71
N GLY A 238 -20.25 6.78 1.88
CA GLY A 238 -18.89 7.22 2.17
C GLY A 238 -17.96 6.04 2.52
N ILE A 239 -16.67 6.21 2.27
CA ILE A 239 -15.60 5.32 2.73
C ILE A 239 -14.64 6.09 3.61
N VAL A 240 -14.34 5.56 4.79
CA VAL A 240 -13.26 6.00 5.66
C VAL A 240 -12.12 5.01 5.56
N ALA A 241 -10.91 5.45 5.27
CA ALA A 241 -9.74 4.60 5.17
C ALA A 241 -8.48 5.28 5.72
N GLU A 242 -7.68 4.55 6.49
CA GLU A 242 -6.33 4.99 6.85
C GLU A 242 -5.43 5.00 5.60
N ARG A 243 -5.58 3.97 4.77
CA ARG A 243 -4.94 3.82 3.45
C ARG A 243 -5.90 3.07 2.54
N PHE A 244 -6.28 3.68 1.43
CA PHE A 244 -7.10 2.99 0.43
C PHE A 244 -6.35 1.78 -0.13
N GLY A 245 -7.05 0.67 -0.34
CA GLY A 245 -6.49 -0.60 -0.78
C GLY A 245 -6.03 -1.52 0.35
N GLY A 246 -5.73 -1.00 1.54
CA GLY A 246 -5.30 -1.79 2.70
C GLY A 246 -4.05 -2.64 2.40
N GLN A 247 -4.02 -3.89 2.87
CA GLN A 247 -2.87 -4.81 2.68
C GLN A 247 -2.59 -5.19 1.22
N VAL A 248 -3.57 -5.08 0.32
CA VAL A 248 -3.35 -5.38 -1.10
C VAL A 248 -2.28 -4.48 -1.70
N MET A 249 -2.14 -3.26 -1.18
CA MET A 249 -1.08 -2.34 -1.58
C MET A 249 0.34 -2.88 -1.37
N ASP A 250 0.51 -3.81 -0.44
CA ASP A 250 1.80 -4.39 -0.06
C ASP A 250 2.07 -5.72 -0.80
N THR A 251 1.13 -6.17 -1.65
CA THR A 251 1.23 -7.42 -2.40
C THR A 251 1.93 -7.19 -3.73
N LEU A 252 3.05 -7.90 -3.99
CA LEU A 252 3.84 -7.75 -5.21
C LEU A 252 3.11 -8.36 -6.43
N GLY A 253 2.76 -9.62 -6.36
CA GLY A 253 2.09 -10.34 -7.45
C GLY A 253 0.77 -10.97 -7.01
N ILE A 254 -0.25 -10.90 -7.86
CA ILE A 254 -1.58 -11.48 -7.65
C ILE A 254 -1.93 -12.29 -8.89
N GLU A 255 -2.02 -13.62 -8.74
CA GLU A 255 -2.33 -14.56 -9.82
C GLU A 255 -3.64 -15.35 -9.56
N ASN A 256 -4.21 -15.18 -8.37
CA ASN A 256 -5.41 -15.88 -7.93
C ASN A 256 -6.68 -15.01 -7.92
N PHE A 257 -6.62 -13.82 -8.53
CA PHE A 257 -7.79 -12.96 -8.69
C PHE A 257 -8.54 -13.34 -9.98
N ILE A 258 -9.74 -13.90 -9.83
CA ILE A 258 -10.52 -14.44 -10.94
C ILE A 258 -10.77 -13.37 -12.02
N SER A 259 -10.59 -13.75 -13.28
CA SER A 259 -10.63 -12.93 -14.51
C SER A 259 -9.40 -12.06 -14.78
N VAL A 260 -8.44 -12.02 -13.87
CA VAL A 260 -7.15 -11.34 -14.08
C VAL A 260 -6.04 -12.35 -13.83
N SER A 261 -5.39 -12.82 -14.89
CA SER A 261 -4.39 -13.89 -14.80
C SER A 261 -3.13 -13.49 -14.04
N HIS A 262 -2.77 -12.21 -14.09
CA HIS A 262 -1.66 -11.62 -13.34
C HIS A 262 -1.86 -10.12 -13.17
N THR A 263 -1.65 -9.62 -11.96
CA THR A 263 -1.61 -8.19 -11.64
C THR A 263 -0.74 -7.95 -10.42
N GLU A 264 -0.50 -6.69 -10.11
CA GLU A 264 0.18 -6.25 -8.88
C GLU A 264 -0.83 -5.61 -7.93
N GLY A 265 -0.58 -5.69 -6.62
CA GLY A 265 -1.46 -5.12 -5.61
C GLY A 265 -1.80 -3.64 -5.86
N PRO A 266 -0.79 -2.77 -6.04
CA PRO A 266 -1.03 -1.35 -6.33
C PRO A 266 -1.89 -1.12 -7.57
N LYS A 267 -1.68 -1.89 -8.63
CA LYS A 267 -2.44 -1.79 -9.88
C LYS A 267 -3.89 -2.22 -9.70
N LEU A 268 -4.12 -3.31 -8.94
CA LEU A 268 -5.48 -3.74 -8.61
C LEU A 268 -6.19 -2.69 -7.75
N VAL A 269 -5.50 -2.10 -6.77
CA VAL A 269 -6.05 -1.06 -5.90
C VAL A 269 -6.40 0.19 -6.69
N GLN A 270 -5.55 0.63 -7.61
CA GLN A 270 -5.84 1.77 -8.48
C GLN A 270 -7.13 1.54 -9.30
N ALA A 271 -7.31 0.33 -9.84
CA ALA A 271 -8.53 -0.02 -10.57
C ALA A 271 -9.77 -0.03 -9.65
N LEU A 272 -9.63 -0.53 -8.40
CA LEU A 272 -10.71 -0.50 -7.42
C LEU A 272 -11.08 0.92 -6.99
N GLU A 273 -10.09 1.76 -6.74
CA GLU A 273 -10.30 3.16 -6.36
C GLU A 273 -11.01 3.94 -7.47
N GLN A 274 -10.56 3.77 -8.72
CA GLN A 274 -11.22 4.38 -9.86
C GLN A 274 -12.67 3.91 -9.99
N HIS A 275 -12.94 2.62 -9.82
CA HIS A 275 -14.30 2.07 -9.88
C HIS A 275 -15.19 2.62 -8.75
N VAL A 276 -14.65 2.84 -7.55
CA VAL A 276 -15.37 3.51 -6.45
C VAL A 276 -15.70 4.96 -6.82
N LYS A 277 -14.72 5.70 -7.37
CA LYS A 277 -14.90 7.10 -7.81
C LYS A 277 -15.92 7.26 -8.93
N ASP A 278 -16.05 6.26 -9.81
CA ASP A 278 -17.04 6.28 -10.91
C ASP A 278 -18.50 6.31 -10.40
N TYR A 279 -18.74 5.99 -9.12
CA TYR A 279 -20.06 6.05 -8.46
C TYR A 279 -20.22 7.19 -7.46
N GLU A 280 -19.39 8.22 -7.53
CA GLU A 280 -19.46 9.42 -6.67
C GLU A 280 -19.43 9.09 -5.16
N VAL A 281 -18.76 8.01 -4.76
CA VAL A 281 -18.55 7.67 -3.35
C VAL A 281 -17.63 8.69 -2.71
N ASP A 282 -17.98 9.21 -1.54
CA ASP A 282 -17.17 10.13 -0.78
C ASP A 282 -16.02 9.36 -0.07
N ILE A 283 -14.80 9.46 -0.61
CA ILE A 283 -13.63 8.76 -0.08
C ILE A 283 -12.89 9.70 0.88
N MET A 284 -12.78 9.28 2.15
CA MET A 284 -12.08 9.99 3.22
C MET A 284 -10.82 9.21 3.59
N ASN A 285 -9.73 9.52 2.90
CA ASN A 285 -8.41 8.92 3.13
C ASN A 285 -7.72 9.50 4.37
N LEU A 286 -6.71 8.79 4.89
CA LEU A 286 -5.91 9.13 6.08
C LEU A 286 -6.77 9.31 7.34
N GLN A 287 -7.94 8.69 7.36
CA GLN A 287 -8.87 8.77 8.47
C GLN A 287 -9.00 7.42 9.17
N ARG A 288 -8.92 7.43 10.49
CA ARG A 288 -9.04 6.26 11.34
C ARG A 288 -10.27 6.37 12.24
N ALA A 289 -11.14 5.35 12.21
CA ALA A 289 -12.24 5.24 13.16
C ALA A 289 -11.73 4.80 14.53
N ASN A 290 -12.23 5.43 15.60
CA ASN A 290 -11.81 5.22 16.98
C ASN A 290 -12.92 4.64 17.86
N ALA A 291 -14.17 4.98 17.57
CA ALA A 291 -15.33 4.44 18.28
C ALA A 291 -16.58 4.44 17.38
N LEU A 292 -17.54 3.60 17.74
CA LEU A 292 -18.83 3.49 17.08
C LEU A 292 -19.93 3.42 18.13
N ARG A 293 -20.99 4.21 17.95
CA ARG A 293 -22.13 4.26 18.86
C ARG A 293 -23.44 4.25 18.10
N LYS A 294 -24.41 3.47 18.57
CA LYS A 294 -25.78 3.55 18.06
C LYS A 294 -26.54 4.65 18.83
N THR A 295 -27.23 5.51 18.06
CA THR A 295 -28.08 6.59 18.59
C THR A 295 -29.52 6.43 18.09
N ILE A 296 -30.41 7.30 18.54
CA ILE A 296 -31.81 7.33 18.05
C ILE A 296 -31.87 7.77 16.57
N LYS A 297 -30.87 8.50 16.09
CA LYS A 297 -30.81 9.01 14.70
C LYS A 297 -30.11 8.07 13.72
N GLY A 298 -29.37 7.09 14.23
CA GLY A 298 -28.54 6.20 13.41
C GLY A 298 -27.29 5.75 14.16
N ILE A 299 -26.18 5.73 13.47
CA ILE A 299 -24.88 5.28 13.99
C ILE A 299 -23.91 6.45 13.87
N GLU A 300 -23.25 6.78 14.96
CA GLU A 300 -22.16 7.73 15.03
C GLU A 300 -20.82 6.98 15.00
N VAL A 301 -19.91 7.44 14.16
CA VAL A 301 -18.53 6.95 14.07
C VAL A 301 -17.60 8.09 14.44
N GLU A 302 -16.90 7.94 15.57
CA GLU A 302 -15.89 8.87 16.04
C GLU A 302 -14.55 8.55 15.39
N MET A 303 -13.91 9.57 14.83
CA MET A 303 -12.61 9.49 14.18
C MET A 303 -11.49 9.79 15.17
N ALA A 304 -10.28 9.31 14.88
CA ALA A 304 -9.10 9.54 15.74
C ALA A 304 -8.74 11.03 15.92
N ASN A 305 -9.10 11.89 14.96
CA ASN A 305 -8.93 13.33 15.03
C ASN A 305 -10.08 14.06 15.77
N GLY A 306 -11.01 13.32 16.37
CA GLY A 306 -12.16 13.86 17.13
C GLY A 306 -13.37 14.24 16.28
N ALA A 307 -13.33 14.09 14.97
CA ALA A 307 -14.50 14.27 14.11
C ALA A 307 -15.55 13.16 14.34
N VAL A 308 -16.82 13.46 14.10
CA VAL A 308 -17.92 12.50 14.20
C VAL A 308 -18.68 12.45 12.87
N LEU A 309 -18.78 11.28 12.29
CA LEU A 309 -19.57 11.01 11.09
C LEU A 309 -20.84 10.28 11.47
N ASN A 310 -21.95 10.67 10.84
CA ASN A 310 -23.27 10.07 11.07
C ASN A 310 -23.67 9.20 9.88
N SER A 311 -24.27 8.05 10.15
CA SER A 311 -24.79 7.17 9.12
C SER A 311 -26.01 6.38 9.61
N LYS A 312 -26.90 6.02 8.66
CA LYS A 312 -28.02 5.14 8.96
C LYS A 312 -27.59 3.68 9.13
N SER A 313 -26.58 3.26 8.39
CA SER A 313 -25.96 1.94 8.47
C SER A 313 -24.46 2.03 8.28
N VAL A 314 -23.70 1.14 8.92
CA VAL A 314 -22.23 1.08 8.86
C VAL A 314 -21.79 -0.31 8.41
N ILE A 315 -20.78 -0.36 7.53
CA ILE A 315 -20.14 -1.61 7.11
C ILE A 315 -18.67 -1.56 7.53
N ILE A 316 -18.27 -2.42 8.45
CA ILE A 316 -16.90 -2.52 8.95
C ILE A 316 -16.10 -3.46 8.06
N SER A 317 -15.03 -2.97 7.44
CA SER A 317 -14.15 -3.71 6.55
C SER A 317 -12.67 -3.35 6.78
N THR A 318 -12.32 -3.19 8.05
CA THR A 318 -10.99 -2.73 8.50
C THR A 318 -9.87 -3.74 8.25
N GLY A 319 -10.21 -4.96 7.82
CA GLY A 319 -9.26 -6.00 7.51
C GLY A 319 -8.52 -6.54 8.74
N ALA A 320 -7.35 -7.12 8.47
CA ALA A 320 -6.47 -7.67 9.49
C ALA A 320 -5.01 -7.33 9.15
N ARG A 321 -4.12 -7.47 10.10
CA ARG A 321 -2.67 -7.34 9.93
C ARG A 321 -1.96 -8.61 10.36
N TRP A 322 -0.82 -8.88 9.74
CA TRP A 322 0.02 -10.00 10.13
C TRP A 322 0.55 -9.80 11.55
N ARG A 323 0.56 -10.88 12.32
CA ARG A 323 1.26 -10.88 13.60
C ARG A 323 2.75 -10.97 13.33
N GLU A 324 3.51 -10.09 13.95
CA GLU A 324 4.97 -10.04 13.86
C GLU A 324 5.60 -10.85 14.98
N MET A 325 6.81 -11.35 14.74
CA MET A 325 7.61 -12.05 15.76
C MET A 325 8.13 -11.07 16.83
N ASN A 326 8.30 -9.79 16.45
CA ASN A 326 8.89 -8.72 17.26
C ASN A 326 10.32 -9.05 17.72
N VAL A 327 11.13 -9.53 16.80
CA VAL A 327 12.53 -9.85 17.06
C VAL A 327 13.47 -8.94 16.26
N PRO A 328 14.73 -8.71 16.72
CA PRO A 328 15.73 -7.99 15.95
C PRO A 328 15.86 -8.53 14.53
N GLY A 329 16.04 -7.65 13.56
CA GLY A 329 16.17 -7.96 12.14
C GLY A 329 14.86 -8.21 11.40
N GLU A 330 13.72 -8.46 12.07
CA GLU A 330 12.44 -8.72 11.38
C GLU A 330 12.01 -7.54 10.51
N GLN A 331 12.04 -6.33 11.03
CA GLN A 331 11.67 -5.12 10.30
C GLN A 331 12.72 -4.72 9.26
N GLU A 332 13.99 -4.86 9.58
CA GLU A 332 15.11 -4.54 8.70
C GLU A 332 15.07 -5.37 7.41
N TYR A 333 14.74 -6.66 7.55
CA TYR A 333 14.71 -7.61 6.42
C TYR A 333 13.29 -7.87 5.88
N ARG A 334 12.29 -7.11 6.30
CA ARG A 334 10.94 -7.17 5.72
C ARG A 334 11.00 -6.86 4.23
N ASN A 335 10.41 -7.73 3.40
CA ASN A 335 10.51 -7.71 1.93
C ASN A 335 11.94 -7.91 1.38
N LYS A 336 12.90 -8.24 2.23
CA LYS A 336 14.28 -8.59 1.88
C LYS A 336 14.65 -10.01 2.34
N GLY A 337 13.67 -10.87 2.40
CA GLY A 337 13.78 -12.24 2.87
C GLY A 337 12.84 -12.58 4.02
N VAL A 338 12.32 -11.62 4.77
CA VAL A 338 11.18 -11.82 5.67
C VAL A 338 9.89 -11.52 4.92
N ALA A 339 8.99 -12.51 4.85
CA ALA A 339 7.72 -12.49 4.14
C ALA A 339 6.58 -12.99 5.03
N TYR A 340 5.35 -12.59 4.71
CA TYR A 340 4.14 -12.94 5.47
C TYR A 340 3.10 -13.67 4.61
N CYS A 341 3.24 -13.66 3.29
CA CYS A 341 2.32 -14.32 2.37
C CYS A 341 3.04 -15.41 1.56
N PRO A 342 2.95 -16.69 1.92
CA PRO A 342 3.58 -17.78 1.17
C PRO A 342 3.11 -17.87 -0.28
N HIS A 343 1.83 -17.66 -0.51
CA HIS A 343 1.25 -17.71 -1.86
C HIS A 343 1.68 -16.54 -2.75
N CYS A 344 2.04 -15.39 -2.14
CA CYS A 344 2.47 -14.20 -2.87
C CYS A 344 3.98 -14.27 -3.17
N ASP A 345 4.77 -14.56 -2.15
CA ASP A 345 6.22 -14.39 -2.17
C ASP A 345 6.97 -15.72 -2.40
N GLY A 346 6.30 -16.87 -2.18
CA GLY A 346 6.90 -18.20 -2.32
C GLY A 346 7.68 -18.42 -3.62
N PRO A 347 7.14 -18.06 -4.80
CA PRO A 347 7.84 -18.19 -6.08
C PRO A 347 9.20 -17.48 -6.16
N LEU A 348 9.39 -16.39 -5.40
CA LEU A 348 10.66 -15.64 -5.33
C LEU A 348 11.79 -16.42 -4.64
N PHE A 349 11.43 -17.46 -3.88
CA PHE A 349 12.35 -18.32 -3.15
C PHE A 349 12.59 -19.68 -3.83
N LYS A 350 12.29 -19.79 -5.10
CA LYS A 350 12.50 -21.03 -5.88
C LYS A 350 13.93 -21.52 -5.73
N GLY A 351 14.08 -22.77 -5.29
CA GLY A 351 15.38 -23.44 -5.12
C GLY A 351 16.20 -23.00 -3.89
N LYS A 352 15.69 -22.07 -3.07
CA LYS A 352 16.33 -21.55 -1.86
C LYS A 352 15.94 -22.38 -0.64
N ARG A 353 16.61 -22.13 0.48
CA ARG A 353 16.29 -22.67 1.80
C ARG A 353 15.48 -21.64 2.56
N VAL A 354 14.35 -22.03 3.15
CA VAL A 354 13.47 -21.11 3.88
C VAL A 354 13.06 -21.67 5.23
N ALA A 355 12.71 -20.78 6.17
CA ALA A 355 12.00 -21.13 7.38
C ALA A 355 10.54 -20.70 7.30
N VAL A 356 9.66 -21.48 7.95
CA VAL A 356 8.28 -21.09 8.25
C VAL A 356 8.15 -21.02 9.77
N ILE A 357 7.70 -19.88 10.29
CA ILE A 357 7.52 -19.68 11.72
C ILE A 357 6.05 -19.83 12.07
N GLY A 358 5.75 -20.85 12.90
CA GLY A 358 4.40 -21.20 13.37
C GLY A 358 3.93 -22.56 12.92
N GLY A 359 3.46 -23.38 13.86
CA GLY A 359 3.02 -24.77 13.66
C GLY A 359 1.50 -24.98 13.76
N GLY A 360 0.70 -23.93 13.54
CA GLY A 360 -0.74 -24.01 13.32
C GLY A 360 -1.08 -24.40 11.87
N ASN A 361 -2.38 -24.48 11.53
CA ASN A 361 -2.83 -24.85 10.18
C ASN A 361 -2.14 -23.98 9.10
N SER A 362 -2.16 -22.66 9.25
CA SER A 362 -1.56 -21.74 8.27
C SER A 362 -0.05 -21.96 8.06
N GLY A 363 0.69 -22.21 9.13
CA GLY A 363 2.14 -22.46 9.01
C GLY A 363 2.44 -23.83 8.40
N VAL A 364 1.67 -24.84 8.73
CA VAL A 364 1.84 -26.19 8.14
C VAL A 364 1.43 -26.19 6.68
N GLU A 365 0.33 -25.53 6.30
CA GLU A 365 -0.09 -25.34 4.91
C GLU A 365 0.98 -24.58 4.11
N ALA A 366 1.48 -23.49 4.67
CA ALA A 366 2.57 -22.72 4.07
C ALA A 366 3.83 -23.56 3.83
N ALA A 367 4.23 -24.38 4.80
CA ALA A 367 5.37 -25.27 4.67
C ALA A 367 5.17 -26.35 3.59
N ILE A 368 3.94 -26.86 3.46
CA ILE A 368 3.58 -27.83 2.41
C ILE A 368 3.65 -27.18 1.03
N ASP A 369 3.08 -25.98 0.86
CA ASP A 369 3.09 -25.24 -0.39
C ASP A 369 4.53 -24.87 -0.82
N LEU A 370 5.29 -24.29 0.10
CA LEU A 370 6.67 -23.91 -0.16
C LEU A 370 7.55 -25.10 -0.50
N ALA A 371 7.32 -26.28 0.10
CA ALA A 371 8.08 -27.48 -0.20
C ALA A 371 8.01 -27.91 -1.68
N GLY A 372 6.98 -27.50 -2.40
CA GLY A 372 6.84 -27.71 -3.85
C GLY A 372 7.69 -26.75 -4.71
N VAL A 373 8.24 -25.70 -4.13
CA VAL A 373 8.90 -24.60 -4.84
C VAL A 373 10.37 -24.43 -4.43
N VAL A 374 10.64 -24.55 -3.12
CA VAL A 374 11.96 -24.29 -2.54
C VAL A 374 12.77 -25.57 -2.38
N SER A 375 14.09 -25.45 -2.18
CA SER A 375 14.95 -26.62 -1.96
C SER A 375 14.76 -27.28 -0.60
N HIS A 376 14.47 -26.49 0.44
CA HIS A 376 14.29 -26.98 1.81
C HIS A 376 13.43 -26.02 2.63
N VAL A 377 12.53 -26.58 3.45
CA VAL A 377 11.70 -25.86 4.41
C VAL A 377 12.04 -26.30 5.82
N THR A 378 12.32 -25.36 6.71
CA THR A 378 12.40 -25.60 8.15
C THR A 378 11.18 -24.96 8.82
N LEU A 379 10.25 -25.77 9.31
CA LEU A 379 9.12 -25.28 10.10
C LEU A 379 9.53 -25.20 11.57
N ILE A 380 9.37 -24.01 12.17
CA ILE A 380 9.74 -23.72 13.55
C ILE A 380 8.47 -23.46 14.37
N GLU A 381 8.26 -24.23 15.42
CA GLU A 381 7.14 -24.09 16.33
C GLU A 381 7.63 -23.81 17.77
N PHE A 382 7.01 -22.82 18.39
CA PHE A 382 7.29 -22.40 19.76
C PHE A 382 6.91 -23.48 20.79
N ASP A 383 5.79 -24.17 20.59
CA ASP A 383 5.32 -25.23 21.47
C ASP A 383 6.03 -26.55 21.22
N SER A 384 5.85 -27.50 22.14
CA SER A 384 6.45 -28.83 22.04
C SER A 384 5.82 -29.73 20.97
N GLN A 385 4.70 -29.30 20.37
CA GLN A 385 3.99 -30.02 19.31
C GLN A 385 3.28 -29.06 18.37
N LEU A 386 3.05 -29.50 17.14
CA LEU A 386 2.26 -28.76 16.17
C LEU A 386 0.78 -28.73 16.58
N ARG A 387 0.12 -27.60 16.34
CA ARG A 387 -1.31 -27.40 16.58
C ARG A 387 -2.17 -27.59 15.34
N ALA A 388 -1.56 -27.87 14.19
CA ALA A 388 -2.26 -28.10 12.94
C ALA A 388 -3.06 -29.39 12.98
N ASP A 389 -4.05 -29.51 12.10
CA ASP A 389 -4.87 -30.70 11.93
C ASP A 389 -4.01 -31.93 11.57
N ALA A 390 -4.39 -33.09 12.08
CA ALA A 390 -3.62 -34.33 11.90
C ALA A 390 -3.39 -34.70 10.42
N VAL A 391 -4.34 -34.36 9.54
CA VAL A 391 -4.20 -34.61 8.09
C VAL A 391 -3.09 -33.75 7.49
N LEU A 392 -3.01 -32.48 7.87
CA LEU A 392 -1.95 -31.55 7.44
C LEU A 392 -0.58 -32.00 7.97
N GLN A 393 -0.51 -32.36 9.25
CA GLN A 393 0.72 -32.88 9.85
C GLN A 393 1.21 -34.14 9.13
N LYS A 394 0.30 -35.08 8.83
CA LYS A 394 0.65 -36.30 8.09
C LYS A 394 1.21 -35.98 6.71
N LYS A 395 0.62 -35.00 6.00
CA LYS A 395 1.13 -34.54 4.70
C LYS A 395 2.50 -33.90 4.85
N LEU A 396 2.67 -33.00 5.81
CA LEU A 396 3.93 -32.31 6.10
C LEU A 396 5.08 -33.30 6.31
N PHE A 397 4.90 -34.28 7.22
CA PHE A 397 5.90 -35.29 7.55
C PHE A 397 6.20 -36.27 6.41
N SER A 398 5.37 -36.33 5.36
CA SER A 398 5.65 -37.12 4.17
C SER A 398 6.58 -36.45 3.16
N LEU A 399 6.91 -35.18 3.36
CA LEU A 399 7.73 -34.40 2.43
C LEU A 399 9.21 -34.52 2.79
N PRO A 400 10.08 -34.98 1.86
CA PRO A 400 11.47 -35.27 2.15
C PRO A 400 12.35 -34.03 2.36
N ASN A 401 11.90 -32.86 1.89
CA ASN A 401 12.61 -31.60 2.00
C ASN A 401 12.05 -30.68 3.10
N VAL A 402 11.27 -31.24 4.03
CA VAL A 402 10.72 -30.49 5.17
C VAL A 402 11.32 -31.00 6.46
N GLN A 403 11.85 -30.10 7.28
CA GLN A 403 12.27 -30.33 8.65
C GLN A 403 11.35 -29.61 9.62
N VAL A 404 10.99 -30.25 10.74
CA VAL A 404 10.18 -29.62 11.80
C VAL A 404 11.01 -29.51 13.06
N ILE A 405 11.05 -28.32 13.64
CA ILE A 405 11.71 -28.01 14.91
C ILE A 405 10.64 -27.47 15.86
N THR A 406 10.34 -28.19 16.91
CA THR A 406 9.41 -27.81 17.99
C THR A 406 10.16 -27.30 19.20
N SER A 407 9.46 -26.72 20.18
CA SER A 407 10.05 -26.10 21.38
C SER A 407 11.12 -25.06 21.05
N ALA A 408 10.96 -24.30 19.98
CA ALA A 408 11.95 -23.36 19.48
C ALA A 408 11.41 -21.93 19.49
N LEU A 409 12.12 -21.04 20.16
CA LEU A 409 11.83 -19.61 20.22
C LEU A 409 12.73 -18.86 19.24
N THR A 410 12.15 -18.29 18.20
CA THR A 410 12.87 -17.39 17.29
C THR A 410 13.35 -16.16 18.06
N LYS A 411 14.64 -15.84 17.94
CA LYS A 411 15.32 -14.76 18.69
C LYS A 411 15.73 -13.60 17.80
N GLU A 412 16.14 -13.88 16.56
CA GLU A 412 16.73 -12.88 15.69
C GLU A 412 16.72 -13.34 14.23
N VAL A 413 16.45 -12.42 13.32
CA VAL A 413 16.65 -12.58 11.88
C VAL A 413 18.04 -12.07 11.53
N LEU A 414 18.84 -12.90 10.87
CA LEU A 414 20.19 -12.58 10.45
C LEU A 414 20.22 -12.22 8.97
N GLY A 415 21.08 -11.30 8.60
CA GLY A 415 21.28 -10.89 7.22
C GLY A 415 22.60 -10.19 6.97
N ASP A 416 22.83 -9.82 5.72
CA ASP A 416 24.06 -9.17 5.25
C ASP A 416 23.89 -7.66 5.02
N GLY A 417 22.77 -7.07 5.53
CA GLY A 417 22.37 -5.69 5.29
C GLY A 417 21.49 -5.53 4.03
N SER A 418 21.61 -6.43 3.06
CA SER A 418 20.79 -6.41 1.84
C SER A 418 19.65 -7.43 1.85
N LYS A 419 19.88 -8.59 2.47
CA LYS A 419 18.92 -9.71 2.51
C LYS A 419 19.14 -10.62 3.69
N VAL A 420 18.13 -11.44 3.98
CA VAL A 420 18.22 -12.52 4.96
C VAL A 420 19.27 -13.56 4.52
N ASN A 421 20.11 -13.97 5.45
CA ASN A 421 21.05 -15.09 5.29
C ASN A 421 20.97 -16.13 6.42
N GLY A 422 20.13 -15.89 7.42
CA GLY A 422 19.96 -16.83 8.53
C GLY A 422 18.90 -16.43 9.53
N LEU A 423 18.73 -17.31 10.51
CA LEU A 423 17.81 -17.15 11.64
C LEU A 423 18.46 -17.74 12.90
N ARG A 424 18.37 -17.03 14.02
CA ARG A 424 18.76 -17.54 15.34
C ARG A 424 17.52 -17.90 16.16
N TYR A 425 17.53 -19.09 16.77
CA TYR A 425 16.50 -19.53 17.69
C TYR A 425 17.08 -20.19 18.93
N GLU A 426 16.34 -20.13 20.03
CA GLU A 426 16.63 -20.85 21.29
C GLU A 426 15.83 -22.14 21.33
N ASP A 427 16.49 -23.28 21.54
CA ASP A 427 15.81 -24.50 21.99
C ASP A 427 15.29 -24.27 23.43
N ARG A 428 13.99 -24.22 23.60
CA ARG A 428 13.34 -23.90 24.89
C ARG A 428 13.55 -24.98 25.94
N THR A 429 13.94 -26.20 25.55
CA THR A 429 14.19 -27.31 26.43
C THR A 429 15.62 -27.26 26.99
N SER A 430 16.59 -27.13 26.12
CA SER A 430 18.02 -27.11 26.48
C SER A 430 18.54 -25.71 26.80
N LYS A 431 17.81 -24.66 26.43
CA LYS A 431 18.23 -23.25 26.48
C LYS A 431 19.43 -22.91 25.60
N ALA A 432 19.78 -23.79 24.66
CA ALA A 432 20.84 -23.56 23.71
C ALA A 432 20.39 -22.71 22.53
N ASP A 433 21.22 -21.76 22.11
CA ASP A 433 21.01 -20.99 20.88
C ASP A 433 21.52 -21.76 19.68
N HIS A 434 20.75 -21.73 18.61
CA HIS A 434 21.07 -22.36 17.34
C HIS A 434 20.90 -21.33 16.20
N THR A 435 21.71 -21.50 15.15
CA THR A 435 21.62 -20.69 13.94
C THR A 435 21.30 -21.59 12.76
N LEU A 436 20.35 -21.15 11.93
CA LEU A 436 20.00 -21.76 10.65
C LEU A 436 20.46 -20.86 9.52
N GLU A 437 21.17 -21.41 8.56
CA GLU A 437 21.49 -20.74 7.31
C GLU A 437 20.32 -20.92 6.34
N LEU A 438 19.75 -19.82 5.88
CA LEU A 438 18.60 -19.80 4.98
C LEU A 438 18.48 -18.42 4.29
N GLU A 439 17.65 -18.35 3.27
CA GLU A 439 17.54 -17.16 2.42
C GLU A 439 16.15 -16.52 2.48
N GLY A 440 15.22 -17.11 3.27
CA GLY A 440 13.89 -16.57 3.46
C GLY A 440 13.20 -17.08 4.70
N ILE A 441 12.35 -16.24 5.29
CA ILE A 441 11.57 -16.53 6.49
C ILE A 441 10.12 -16.13 6.23
N PHE A 442 9.21 -17.10 6.36
CA PHE A 442 7.75 -16.88 6.25
C PHE A 442 7.13 -16.89 7.63
N VAL A 443 6.62 -15.75 8.08
CA VAL A 443 6.02 -15.58 9.40
C VAL A 443 4.55 -15.95 9.35
N GLN A 444 4.17 -17.07 9.98
CA GLN A 444 2.82 -17.67 9.93
C GLN A 444 2.25 -17.90 11.34
N ILE A 445 2.38 -16.88 12.21
CA ILE A 445 1.90 -16.93 13.61
C ILE A 445 0.54 -16.27 13.80
N GLY A 446 -0.21 -16.13 12.71
CA GLY A 446 -1.60 -15.69 12.68
C GLY A 446 -1.81 -14.26 12.21
N LEU A 447 -3.08 -13.93 12.06
CA LEU A 447 -3.56 -12.58 11.73
C LEU A 447 -4.14 -11.92 12.99
N LEU A 448 -4.02 -10.60 13.06
CA LEU A 448 -4.66 -9.75 14.07
C LEU A 448 -5.72 -8.91 13.36
N PRO A 449 -7.01 -9.17 13.61
CA PRO A 449 -8.07 -8.32 13.07
C PRO A 449 -7.93 -6.88 13.58
N ASN A 450 -8.21 -5.89 12.71
CA ASN A 450 -8.17 -4.48 13.09
C ASN A 450 -9.48 -4.05 13.75
N THR A 451 -9.76 -4.61 14.92
CA THR A 451 -11.07 -4.57 15.62
C THR A 451 -10.97 -4.13 17.07
N GLU A 452 -9.79 -3.76 17.55
CA GLU A 452 -9.56 -3.40 18.96
C GLU A 452 -10.47 -2.27 19.42
N TRP A 453 -10.77 -1.33 18.54
CA TRP A 453 -11.64 -0.18 18.78
C TRP A 453 -13.13 -0.53 18.91
N LEU A 454 -13.51 -1.76 18.54
CA LEU A 454 -14.88 -2.28 18.59
C LEU A 454 -15.16 -3.11 19.86
N LYS A 455 -14.18 -3.27 20.74
CA LYS A 455 -14.32 -4.06 21.96
C LYS A 455 -15.45 -3.50 22.84
N GLY A 456 -16.44 -4.35 23.12
CA GLY A 456 -17.63 -3.96 23.88
C GLY A 456 -18.72 -3.28 23.06
N THR A 457 -18.53 -3.08 21.74
CA THR A 457 -19.51 -2.49 20.82
C THR A 457 -20.23 -3.56 19.99
N VAL A 458 -19.48 -4.52 19.46
CA VAL A 458 -19.99 -5.68 18.72
C VAL A 458 -19.39 -6.96 19.29
N ASP A 459 -20.02 -8.10 19.03
CA ASP A 459 -19.51 -9.39 19.48
C ASP A 459 -18.26 -9.79 18.70
N LEU A 460 -17.19 -10.09 19.41
CA LEU A 460 -15.92 -10.54 18.87
C LEU A 460 -15.63 -11.99 19.28
N SER A 461 -15.01 -12.74 18.37
CA SER A 461 -14.48 -14.07 18.67
C SER A 461 -13.32 -13.99 19.69
N PRO A 462 -12.89 -15.12 20.29
CA PRO A 462 -11.69 -15.13 21.13
C PRO A 462 -10.40 -14.68 20.42
N ARG A 463 -10.41 -14.66 19.08
CA ARG A 463 -9.31 -14.16 18.23
C ARG A 463 -9.45 -12.68 17.87
N GLY A 464 -10.51 -12.01 18.35
CA GLY A 464 -10.81 -10.62 18.04
C GLY A 464 -11.56 -10.39 16.72
N GLU A 465 -11.96 -11.44 15.99
CA GLU A 465 -12.71 -11.30 14.73
C GLU A 465 -14.16 -10.92 15.01
N ILE A 466 -14.74 -10.07 14.19
CA ILE A 466 -16.15 -9.69 14.28
C ILE A 466 -17.03 -10.91 13.93
N ILE A 467 -17.93 -11.29 14.82
CA ILE A 467 -18.89 -12.35 14.57
C ILE A 467 -20.00 -11.79 13.67
N VAL A 468 -20.24 -12.44 12.53
CA VAL A 468 -21.26 -12.05 11.55
C VAL A 468 -22.15 -13.22 11.18
N ASP A 469 -23.40 -12.92 10.83
CA ASP A 469 -24.36 -13.87 10.29
C ASP A 469 -24.14 -14.11 8.77
N ALA A 470 -25.03 -14.90 8.17
CA ALA A 470 -25.00 -15.20 6.73
C ALA A 470 -25.18 -13.95 5.83
N LYS A 471 -25.70 -12.85 6.34
CA LYS A 471 -25.87 -11.57 5.63
C LYS A 471 -24.75 -10.56 5.90
N GLY A 472 -23.82 -10.88 6.78
CA GLY A 472 -22.77 -9.99 7.25
C GLY A 472 -23.24 -9.06 8.37
N GLU A 473 -24.40 -9.28 8.99
CA GLU A 473 -24.89 -8.48 10.11
C GLU A 473 -24.13 -8.85 11.40
N THR A 474 -23.78 -7.85 12.20
CA THR A 474 -23.14 -8.01 13.50
C THR A 474 -24.19 -8.09 14.61
N SER A 475 -23.74 -8.23 15.86
CA SER A 475 -24.64 -8.17 17.02
C SER A 475 -25.29 -6.80 17.24
N LEU A 476 -24.81 -5.73 16.59
CA LEU A 476 -25.37 -4.38 16.67
C LEU A 476 -26.23 -4.09 15.43
N PRO A 477 -27.57 -3.98 15.55
CA PRO A 477 -28.46 -3.77 14.42
C PRO A 477 -28.11 -2.52 13.59
N GLY A 478 -28.01 -2.69 12.28
CA GLY A 478 -27.59 -1.64 11.32
C GLY A 478 -26.09 -1.57 11.13
N VAL A 479 -25.31 -2.39 11.84
CA VAL A 479 -23.87 -2.53 11.67
C VAL A 479 -23.58 -3.87 11.06
N PHE A 480 -22.88 -3.85 9.92
CA PHE A 480 -22.45 -5.00 9.14
C PHE A 480 -20.93 -5.08 9.15
N ALA A 481 -20.38 -6.25 8.83
CA ALA A 481 -18.94 -6.38 8.66
C ALA A 481 -18.60 -7.36 7.54
N ALA A 482 -17.42 -7.19 6.93
CA ALA A 482 -16.97 -7.98 5.79
C ALA A 482 -15.43 -8.08 5.72
N GLY A 483 -14.95 -9.15 5.11
CA GLY A 483 -13.54 -9.39 4.85
C GLY A 483 -12.78 -9.89 6.07
N ASP A 484 -11.47 -9.67 6.07
CA ASP A 484 -10.52 -10.33 6.98
C ASP A 484 -10.69 -10.01 8.46
N CYS A 485 -11.38 -8.91 8.80
CA CYS A 485 -11.72 -8.57 10.18
C CYS A 485 -12.84 -9.43 10.79
N THR A 486 -13.52 -10.28 10.01
CA THR A 486 -14.67 -11.10 10.43
C THR A 486 -14.30 -12.56 10.68
N THR A 487 -15.25 -13.33 11.20
CA THR A 487 -15.12 -14.79 11.36
C THR A 487 -15.24 -15.59 10.07
N VAL A 488 -15.45 -14.94 8.92
CA VAL A 488 -15.49 -15.60 7.61
C VAL A 488 -14.15 -16.28 7.31
N PRO A 489 -14.15 -17.56 6.97
CA PRO A 489 -12.91 -18.29 6.67
C PRO A 489 -12.31 -17.87 5.34
N TYR A 490 -11.02 -18.26 5.14
CA TYR A 490 -10.27 -18.02 3.89
C TYR A 490 -10.10 -16.55 3.54
N LYS A 491 -9.11 -15.92 4.17
CA LYS A 491 -8.77 -14.49 4.00
C LYS A 491 -8.13 -14.27 2.61
N GLN A 492 -8.96 -14.06 1.59
CA GLN A 492 -8.56 -13.87 0.19
C GLN A 492 -9.24 -12.62 -0.39
N ILE A 493 -8.59 -11.95 -1.36
CA ILE A 493 -9.13 -10.74 -2.01
C ILE A 493 -10.53 -10.97 -2.56
N ILE A 494 -10.71 -12.04 -3.33
CA ILE A 494 -11.99 -12.34 -3.98
C ILE A 494 -13.10 -12.66 -2.98
N ILE A 495 -12.77 -13.34 -1.87
CA ILE A 495 -13.72 -13.65 -0.80
C ILE A 495 -14.10 -12.36 -0.07
N ALA A 496 -13.13 -11.52 0.28
CA ALA A 496 -13.36 -10.23 0.91
C ALA A 496 -14.29 -9.34 0.08
N MET A 497 -14.11 -9.29 -1.24
CA MET A 497 -15.00 -8.56 -2.16
C MET A 497 -16.42 -9.15 -2.18
N GLY A 498 -16.55 -10.47 -2.22
CA GLY A 498 -17.85 -11.14 -2.16
C GLY A 498 -18.58 -10.86 -0.84
N GLU A 499 -17.85 -10.89 0.29
CA GLU A 499 -18.39 -10.56 1.61
C GLU A 499 -18.79 -9.07 1.71
N GLY A 500 -18.01 -8.15 1.14
CA GLY A 500 -18.35 -6.73 1.07
C GLY A 500 -19.63 -6.48 0.28
N ALA A 501 -19.78 -7.10 -0.88
CA ALA A 501 -21.01 -7.03 -1.68
C ALA A 501 -22.21 -7.59 -0.90
N LYS A 502 -22.06 -8.71 -0.20
CA LYS A 502 -23.09 -9.33 0.63
C LYS A 502 -23.51 -8.42 1.79
N ALA A 503 -22.55 -7.88 2.53
CA ALA A 503 -22.81 -6.95 3.64
C ALA A 503 -23.56 -5.70 3.17
N SER A 504 -23.21 -5.16 2.00
CA SER A 504 -23.92 -4.04 1.38
C SER A 504 -25.36 -4.37 1.04
N LEU A 505 -25.65 -5.57 0.52
CA LEU A 505 -27.01 -6.03 0.27
C LEU A 505 -27.81 -6.21 1.59
N GLY A 506 -27.17 -6.72 2.64
CA GLY A 506 -27.75 -6.81 3.99
C GLY A 506 -28.07 -5.42 4.56
N SER A 507 -27.14 -4.48 4.44
CA SER A 507 -27.33 -3.08 4.83
C SER A 507 -28.50 -2.44 4.09
N PHE A 508 -28.65 -2.67 2.79
CA PHE A 508 -29.77 -2.18 2.01
C PHE A 508 -31.12 -2.75 2.50
N ASP A 509 -31.20 -4.05 2.77
CA ASP A 509 -32.37 -4.68 3.38
C ASP A 509 -32.75 -4.02 4.71
N TYR A 510 -31.73 -3.72 5.55
CA TYR A 510 -31.92 -3.03 6.82
C TYR A 510 -32.50 -1.62 6.61
N LEU A 511 -31.93 -0.85 5.71
CA LEU A 511 -32.39 0.52 5.41
C LEU A 511 -33.84 0.56 4.94
N ILE A 512 -34.25 -0.33 4.02
CA ILE A 512 -35.64 -0.40 3.54
C ILE A 512 -36.61 -0.67 4.68
N ARG A 513 -36.29 -1.63 5.55
CA ARG A 513 -37.19 -2.02 6.66
C ARG A 513 -37.32 -0.95 7.72
N HIS A 514 -36.30 -0.12 7.92
CA HIS A 514 -36.29 0.91 8.96
C HIS A 514 -36.71 2.28 8.45
N SER A 515 -36.72 2.54 7.13
CA SER A 515 -37.29 3.76 6.55
C SER A 515 -38.83 3.79 6.65
N VAL A 516 -39.48 2.63 6.54
CA VAL A 516 -40.94 2.51 6.60
C VAL A 516 -41.49 2.72 8.02
N SER A 517 -40.69 2.52 9.06
CA SER A 517 -41.12 2.68 10.46
C SER A 517 -41.12 4.13 10.94
N GLN A 518 -40.66 5.10 10.16
CA GLN A 518 -40.67 6.53 10.48
C GLN A 518 -41.77 7.33 9.76
N GLU A 519 -42.42 6.76 8.75
CA GLU A 519 -43.61 7.35 8.14
C GLU A 519 -44.85 6.79 8.85
N GLU A 520 -45.66 7.69 9.46
CA GLU A 520 -46.96 7.32 10.05
C GLU A 520 -47.83 6.57 9.05
N PRO A 521 -48.64 5.57 9.47
CA PRO A 521 -49.49 4.78 8.58
C PRO A 521 -50.74 5.57 8.15
N SER A 522 -50.61 6.71 7.53
CA SER A 522 -51.73 7.55 7.15
C SER A 522 -52.07 7.62 5.66
N LYS A 523 -51.51 6.77 4.81
CA LYS A 523 -51.84 6.76 3.37
C LYS A 523 -51.97 5.39 2.70
N ILE A 524 -52.41 4.38 3.41
CA ILE A 524 -52.84 3.13 2.77
C ILE A 524 -54.28 2.87 3.18
N ALA A 525 -55.20 3.68 2.67
CA ALA A 525 -56.63 3.42 2.60
C ALA A 525 -57.26 4.36 1.56
N ALA A 526 -57.18 4.04 0.30
CA ALA A 526 -58.18 4.35 -0.74
C ALA A 526 -57.86 3.51 -2.00
#